data_f9b59aaad7e81f31f4bea715cde55064
#
_entry.id   f9b59aaad7e81f31f4bea715cde55064
#
_cell.length_a   1.000
_cell.length_b   1.000
_cell.length_c   1.000
_cell.angle_alpha   90.00
_cell.angle_beta   90.00
_cell.angle_gamma   90.00
#
_symmetry.space_group_name_H-M   'P 1'
#
loop_
_entity.id
_entity.type
_entity.pdbx_description
1 polymer ?
#
loop_
_entity_poly.entity_id
_entity_poly.type
_entity_poly.pdbx_seq_one_letter_code
_entity_poly.pdbx_strand_id
1 'polypeptide(L)'
;EADVDASTTDDLLKNYKPQEGQALEELFFQYGRYLLISSSRDCPDALPANLQGVWNAVDNPPWNSDYHLNVNLQMNYWPAYVTNLLEAVFPVI
;
A
#
# COMPACT_ATOMS: atom_id res chain seq x y z
N GLU A 1 -13.23 16.39 -7.00
CA GLU A 1 -12.62 16.26 -5.67
C GLU A 1 -13.62 16.39 -4.54
N ALA A 2 -14.54 17.36 -4.63
CA ALA A 2 -15.55 17.53 -3.59
C ALA A 2 -16.41 16.30 -3.40
N ASP A 3 -16.60 15.51 -4.46
CA ASP A 3 -17.46 14.34 -4.40
C ASP A 3 -16.84 13.20 -3.59
N VAL A 4 -15.52 13.16 -3.49
CA VAL A 4 -14.83 12.13 -2.70
C VAL A 4 -15.21 12.22 -1.23
N ASP A 5 -15.31 13.44 -0.72
CA ASP A 5 -15.61 13.65 0.70
C ASP A 5 -17.06 13.34 1.05
N ALA A 6 -17.95 13.35 0.07
CA ALA A 6 -19.37 13.13 0.29
C ALA A 6 -19.77 11.66 0.25
N SER A 7 -18.89 10.78 -0.22
CA SER A 7 -19.19 9.35 -0.42
C SER A 7 -18.33 8.48 0.44
N THR A 8 -18.90 7.39 0.96
CA THR A 8 -18.11 6.38 1.67
C THR A 8 -17.36 5.50 0.66
N THR A 9 -16.33 4.82 1.12
CA THR A 9 -15.59 3.88 0.27
C THR A 9 -16.51 2.78 -0.23
N ASP A 10 -17.41 2.29 0.59
CA ASP A 10 -18.36 1.25 0.18
C ASP A 10 -19.24 1.74 -0.96
N ASP A 11 -19.72 2.98 -0.89
CA ASP A 11 -20.54 3.55 -1.94
C ASP A 11 -19.76 3.70 -3.25
N LEU A 12 -18.50 4.13 -3.16
CA LEU A 12 -17.64 4.26 -4.33
C LEU A 12 -17.40 2.90 -5.00
N LEU A 13 -17.20 1.86 -4.21
CA LEU A 13 -16.99 0.52 -4.74
C LEU A 13 -18.24 -0.04 -5.41
N LYS A 14 -19.41 0.16 -4.79
CA LYS A 14 -20.67 -0.37 -5.32
C LYS A 14 -21.08 0.30 -6.61
N ASN A 15 -20.77 1.57 -6.77
CA ASN A 15 -21.22 2.38 -7.90
C ASN A 15 -20.12 2.64 -8.92
N TYR A 16 -19.01 1.92 -8.84
CA TYR A 16 -17.89 2.14 -9.73
C TYR A 16 -18.25 1.82 -11.19
N LYS A 17 -17.91 2.75 -12.07
CA LYS A 17 -17.99 2.57 -13.53
C LYS A 17 -16.70 3.14 -14.13
N PRO A 18 -16.08 2.44 -15.09
CA PRO A 18 -14.78 2.88 -15.61
C PRO A 18 -14.74 4.32 -16.12
N GLN A 19 -15.83 4.82 -16.69
CA GLN A 19 -15.89 6.18 -17.21
C GLN A 19 -16.13 7.24 -16.15
N GLU A 20 -16.59 6.83 -14.96
CA GLU A 20 -16.99 7.74 -13.89
C GLU A 20 -16.31 7.45 -12.57
N GLY A 21 -15.35 6.53 -12.56
CA GLY A 21 -14.72 6.05 -11.33
C GLY A 21 -13.44 6.76 -10.92
N GLN A 22 -13.25 7.99 -11.37
CA GLN A 22 -11.99 8.71 -11.12
C GLN A 22 -11.70 8.92 -9.62
N ALA A 23 -12.74 9.21 -8.84
CA ALA A 23 -12.56 9.41 -7.40
C ALA A 23 -12.07 8.15 -6.70
N LEU A 24 -12.64 6.99 -7.07
CA LEU A 24 -12.22 5.72 -6.51
C LEU A 24 -10.80 5.35 -6.97
N GLU A 25 -10.50 5.60 -8.23
CA GLU A 25 -9.16 5.31 -8.77
C GLU A 25 -8.09 6.14 -8.07
N GLU A 26 -8.36 7.41 -7.84
CA GLU A 26 -7.44 8.26 -7.09
C GLU A 26 -7.27 7.79 -5.66
N LEU A 27 -8.36 7.45 -5.00
CA LEU A 27 -8.32 6.93 -3.64
C LEU A 27 -7.50 5.64 -3.57
N PHE A 28 -7.71 4.74 -4.52
CA PHE A 28 -6.98 3.47 -4.58
C PHE A 28 -5.49 3.70 -4.75
N PHE A 29 -5.11 4.62 -5.64
CA PHE A 29 -3.72 4.97 -5.85
C PHE A 29 -3.08 5.53 -4.58
N GLN A 30 -3.74 6.48 -3.94
CA GLN A 30 -3.19 7.09 -2.72
C GLN A 30 -3.19 6.12 -1.55
N TYR A 31 -4.17 5.23 -1.48
CA TYR A 31 -4.20 4.22 -0.44
C TYR A 31 -3.01 3.25 -0.55
N GLY A 32 -2.66 2.87 -1.78
CA GLY A 32 -1.46 2.06 -2.00
C GLY A 32 -0.20 2.74 -1.50
N ARG A 33 -0.05 4.03 -1.78
CA ARG A 33 1.07 4.80 -1.25
C ARG A 33 1.05 4.85 0.27
N TYR A 34 -0.13 5.05 0.84
CA TYR A 34 -0.29 5.08 2.30
C TYR A 34 0.17 3.78 2.94
N LEU A 35 -0.21 2.65 2.35
CA LEU A 35 0.19 1.35 2.90
C LEU A 35 1.70 1.18 2.89
N LEU A 36 2.36 1.60 1.83
CA LEU A 36 3.81 1.49 1.76
C LEU A 36 4.48 2.44 2.76
N ILE A 37 4.04 3.68 2.84
CA ILE A 37 4.59 4.65 3.80
C ILE A 37 4.41 4.15 5.23
N SER A 38 3.22 3.61 5.53
CA SER A 38 2.89 3.17 6.89
C SER A 38 3.69 1.96 7.33
N SER A 39 4.08 1.09 6.38
CA SER A 39 4.81 -0.13 6.70
C SER A 39 6.33 0.03 6.56
N SER A 40 6.79 0.99 5.78
CA SER A 40 8.23 1.11 5.48
C SER A 40 8.57 2.55 5.13
N ARG A 41 9.13 3.29 6.05
CA ARG A 41 9.56 4.65 5.77
C ARG A 41 10.92 4.91 6.40
N ASP A 42 11.55 5.97 5.94
CA ASP A 42 12.89 6.33 6.39
C ASP A 42 12.82 6.93 7.80
N CYS A 43 13.00 6.08 8.79
CA CYS A 43 13.10 6.52 10.17
C CYS A 43 14.06 5.58 10.90
N PRO A 44 14.63 6.03 12.04
CA PRO A 44 15.57 5.19 12.79
C PRO A 44 14.96 3.85 13.17
N ASP A 45 15.71 2.79 12.97
CA ASP A 45 15.30 1.43 13.31
C ASP A 45 14.09 0.90 12.54
N ALA A 46 13.74 1.54 11.42
CA ALA A 46 12.64 1.05 10.58
C ALA A 46 13.03 -0.26 9.91
N LEU A 47 12.05 -1.18 9.86
CA LEU A 47 12.20 -2.44 9.14
C LEU A 47 11.47 -2.38 7.81
N PRO A 48 11.90 -3.16 6.80
CA PRO A 48 11.17 -3.21 5.55
C PRO A 48 9.80 -3.87 5.73
N ALA A 49 8.91 -3.61 4.77
CA ALA A 49 7.61 -4.29 4.73
C ALA A 49 7.79 -5.78 4.45
N ASN A 50 7.13 -6.62 5.22
CA ASN A 50 7.16 -8.06 4.97
C ASN A 50 6.05 -8.45 3.97
N LEU A 51 5.70 -9.74 3.88
CA LEU A 51 4.67 -10.20 2.93
C LEU A 51 3.35 -9.45 3.08
N GLN A 52 2.98 -9.08 4.31
CA GLN A 52 1.73 -8.39 4.60
C GLN A 52 1.95 -6.94 5.00
N GLY A 53 3.09 -6.36 4.67
CA GLY A 53 3.47 -5.04 5.15
C GLY A 53 3.83 -5.10 6.62
N VAL A 54 2.92 -4.65 7.47
CA VAL A 54 3.04 -4.80 8.93
C VAL A 54 1.70 -5.21 9.54
N TRP A 55 0.76 -5.63 8.70
CA TRP A 55 -0.59 -5.95 9.15
C TRP A 55 -0.80 -7.45 9.20
N ASN A 56 -1.40 -7.91 10.30
CA ASN A 56 -1.68 -9.32 10.49
C ASN A 56 -2.88 -9.46 11.43
N ALA A 57 -3.88 -10.20 10.98
CA ALA A 57 -5.11 -10.37 11.73
C ALA A 57 -5.13 -11.68 12.54
N VAL A 58 -4.15 -12.56 12.37
CA VAL A 58 -4.13 -13.88 13.01
C VAL A 58 -2.76 -14.19 13.56
N ASP A 59 -2.70 -15.06 14.54
CA ASP A 59 -1.41 -15.45 15.17
C ASP A 59 -0.54 -16.28 14.24
N ASN A 60 -1.16 -17.04 13.34
CA ASN A 60 -0.46 -17.86 12.35
C ASN A 60 -0.73 -17.32 10.95
N PRO A 61 -0.07 -16.25 10.53
CA PRO A 61 -0.33 -15.69 9.20
C PRO A 61 0.18 -16.61 8.08
N PRO A 62 -0.38 -16.48 6.88
CA PRO A 62 0.14 -17.18 5.72
C PRO A 62 1.62 -16.92 5.54
N TRP A 63 2.39 -17.99 5.29
CA TRP A 63 3.84 -17.92 5.08
C TRP A 63 4.57 -17.21 6.22
N ASN A 64 3.99 -17.23 7.42
CA ASN A 64 4.53 -16.58 8.63
C ASN A 64 4.74 -15.08 8.47
N SER A 65 4.17 -14.48 7.43
CA SER A 65 4.35 -13.06 7.11
C SER A 65 5.83 -12.66 7.08
N ASP A 66 6.67 -13.51 6.52
CA ASP A 66 8.12 -13.28 6.51
C ASP A 66 8.57 -12.55 5.23
N TYR A 67 9.87 -12.52 4.99
CA TYR A 67 10.45 -11.86 3.82
C TYR A 67 10.79 -12.91 2.77
N HIS A 68 10.18 -12.79 1.60
CA HIS A 68 10.48 -13.66 0.46
C HIS A 68 11.27 -12.86 -0.56
N LEU A 69 12.52 -13.24 -0.79
CA LEU A 69 13.44 -12.46 -1.60
C LEU A 69 13.44 -12.82 -3.08
N ASN A 70 12.68 -13.80 -3.51
CA ASN A 70 12.66 -14.16 -4.92
C ASN A 70 11.92 -13.14 -5.78
N VAL A 71 10.71 -12.71 -5.39
CA VAL A 71 9.99 -11.67 -6.10
C VAL A 71 9.12 -10.83 -5.17
N ASN A 72 8.68 -11.41 -4.05
CA ASN A 72 7.66 -10.77 -3.22
C ASN A 72 8.14 -9.47 -2.59
N LEU A 73 9.33 -9.46 -2.03
CA LEU A 73 9.88 -8.25 -1.43
C LEU A 73 10.06 -7.16 -2.49
N GLN A 74 10.59 -7.53 -3.64
CA GLN A 74 10.80 -6.59 -4.73
C GLN A 74 9.48 -5.99 -5.20
N MET A 75 8.44 -6.81 -5.37
CA MET A 75 7.14 -6.34 -5.80
C MET A 75 6.52 -5.34 -4.85
N ASN A 76 6.71 -5.53 -3.56
CA ASN A 76 6.19 -4.58 -2.57
C ASN A 76 6.75 -3.18 -2.78
N TYR A 77 7.94 -3.07 -3.33
CA TYR A 77 8.63 -1.80 -3.46
C TYR A 77 8.66 -1.23 -4.88
N TRP A 78 8.14 -1.97 -5.87
CA TRP A 78 8.10 -1.44 -7.23
C TRP A 78 7.39 -0.09 -7.32
N PRO A 79 6.24 0.12 -6.63
CA PRO A 79 5.57 1.41 -6.71
C PRO A 79 6.38 2.57 -6.14
N ALA A 80 7.33 2.30 -5.25
CA ALA A 80 8.08 3.38 -4.59
C ALA A 80 8.82 4.26 -5.60
N TYR A 81 9.34 3.66 -6.66
CA TYR A 81 10.16 4.38 -7.61
C TYR A 81 9.36 5.30 -8.52
N VAL A 82 8.13 4.92 -8.88
CA VAL A 82 7.32 5.66 -9.83
C VAL A 82 6.26 6.54 -9.16
N THR A 83 6.07 6.42 -7.85
CA THR A 83 5.06 7.21 -7.12
C THR A 83 5.68 8.17 -6.12
N ASN A 84 6.97 8.49 -6.29
CA ASN A 84 7.67 9.48 -5.47
C ASN A 84 7.76 9.09 -3.99
N LEU A 85 8.07 7.81 -3.72
CA LEU A 85 8.27 7.29 -2.37
C LEU A 85 9.63 6.64 -2.22
N LEU A 86 10.66 7.21 -2.84
CA LEU A 86 11.99 6.59 -2.84
C LEU A 86 12.53 6.36 -1.43
N GLU A 87 12.27 7.26 -0.50
CA GLU A 87 12.75 7.11 0.87
C GLU A 87 12.13 5.92 1.60
N ALA A 88 11.00 5.40 1.12
CA ALA A 88 10.41 4.19 1.70
C ALA A 88 11.23 2.95 1.41
N VAL A 89 12.18 3.02 0.47
CA VAL A 89 13.05 1.89 0.11
C VAL A 89 14.23 1.77 1.08
N PHE A 90 14.58 2.84 1.78
CA PHE A 90 15.76 2.83 2.65
C PHE A 90 15.78 1.70 3.68
N PRO A 91 14.67 1.30 4.31
CA PRO A 91 14.72 0.16 5.22
C PRO A 91 15.15 -1.16 4.58
N VAL A 92 14.98 -1.30 3.26
CA VAL A 92 15.40 -2.51 2.54
C VAL A 92 16.91 -2.51 2.29
N ILE A 93 17.49 -1.34 2.13
CA ILE A 93 18.91 -1.21 1.84
C ILE A 93 19.75 -1.44 3.09
#